data_f1c1c99ac790a2faca6a3e73347788bb
#
_entry.id   f1c1c99ac790a2faca6a3e73347788bb
#
_cell.length_a   1.000
_cell.length_b   1.000
_cell.length_c   1.000
_cell.angle_alpha   90.00
_cell.angle_beta   90.00
_cell.angle_gamma   90.00
#
_symmetry.space_group_name_H-M   'P 1'
#
loop_
_entity.id
_entity.type
_entity.pdbx_description
1 polymer ?
#
loop_
_entity_poly.entity_id
_entity_poly.type
_entity_poly.pdbx_seq_one_letter_code
_entity_poly.pdbx_strand_id
1 'polypeptide(L)'
;MLVVDDEPDNLDLLYRTFRRDFQVAKAESGVQALEVLEREGEVAVIISDQRMPEMKGTEFLSKTVPQFPNTMRIILTGFTDIEDLVEAINSGQVYKYITKPWDPTELKGVVQRASETYEVLKERTEELKRSESNMALLSGIVRTAQTSSNRVAALDALAMAVGGEFGVDGCILQLVTDAGLDAAGTYSPQTPLDNWLDRDPIVQEAIELKTIRCAIDATTDTNVSELPHYQASGVRSHVVMPVVFQEQLLAVLSLQWQQPGQLQEDRLELLHLVAQQIALAIAAMPA
;
A
#
# COMPACT_ATOMS: atom_id res chain seq x y z
N MET A 1 11.78 16.92 -4.22
CA MET A 1 13.10 16.64 -4.80
C MET A 1 14.22 17.00 -3.84
N LEU A 2 15.42 16.42 -3.99
CA LEU A 2 16.60 16.72 -3.19
C LEU A 2 17.70 17.31 -4.09
N VAL A 3 18.33 18.39 -3.64
CA VAL A 3 19.51 18.98 -4.29
C VAL A 3 20.71 18.90 -3.35
N VAL A 4 21.86 18.48 -3.88
CA VAL A 4 23.08 18.20 -3.11
C VAL A 4 24.27 18.84 -3.80
N ASP A 5 24.93 19.78 -3.15
CA ASP A 5 26.13 20.45 -3.64
C ASP A 5 26.85 21.05 -2.41
N ASP A 6 28.18 20.95 -2.31
CA ASP A 6 28.96 21.47 -1.20
C ASP A 6 29.15 23.00 -1.27
N GLU A 7 28.83 23.61 -2.39
CA GLU A 7 28.87 25.07 -2.57
C GLU A 7 27.48 25.67 -2.27
N PRO A 8 27.32 26.50 -1.21
CA PRO A 8 26.02 27.11 -0.85
C PRO A 8 25.39 27.93 -1.97
N ASP A 9 26.19 28.60 -2.79
CA ASP A 9 25.70 29.42 -3.91
C ASP A 9 25.02 28.53 -4.99
N ASN A 10 25.58 27.36 -5.26
CA ASN A 10 24.99 26.38 -6.18
C ASN A 10 23.66 25.82 -5.62
N LEU A 11 23.62 25.47 -4.33
CA LEU A 11 22.39 25.04 -3.66
C LEU A 11 21.29 26.10 -3.72
N ASP A 12 21.63 27.35 -3.49
CA ASP A 12 20.68 28.45 -3.56
C ASP A 12 20.19 28.70 -4.98
N LEU A 13 21.06 28.57 -5.98
CA LEU A 13 20.67 28.66 -7.38
C LEU A 13 19.72 27.54 -7.77
N LEU A 14 20.02 26.30 -7.43
CA LEU A 14 19.15 25.12 -7.67
C LEU A 14 17.81 25.28 -6.94
N TYR A 15 17.84 25.69 -5.67
CA TYR A 15 16.62 25.94 -4.91
C TYR A 15 15.73 26.98 -5.57
N ARG A 16 16.27 28.14 -5.97
CA ARG A 16 15.52 29.20 -6.65
C ARG A 16 14.96 28.75 -8.00
N THR A 17 15.69 27.87 -8.69
CA THR A 17 15.29 27.33 -9.98
C THR A 17 14.07 26.42 -9.87
N PHE A 18 13.99 25.60 -8.81
CA PHE A 18 12.96 24.55 -8.70
C PHE A 18 11.87 24.77 -7.67
N ARG A 19 12.02 25.69 -6.69
CA ARG A 19 11.07 25.87 -5.58
C ARG A 19 9.63 26.25 -5.97
N ARG A 20 9.40 26.66 -7.21
CA ARG A 20 8.05 26.98 -7.71
C ARG A 20 7.32 25.74 -8.21
N ASP A 21 8.07 24.75 -8.67
CA ASP A 21 7.55 23.57 -9.33
C ASP A 21 7.64 22.32 -8.43
N PHE A 22 8.53 22.35 -7.40
CA PHE A 22 8.82 21.22 -6.52
C PHE A 22 8.99 21.67 -5.06
N GLN A 23 8.70 20.75 -4.12
CA GLN A 23 9.23 20.83 -2.76
C GLN A 23 10.71 20.44 -2.81
N VAL A 24 11.60 21.36 -2.46
CA VAL A 24 13.06 21.17 -2.59
C VAL A 24 13.70 21.07 -1.23
N ALA A 25 14.24 19.89 -0.92
CA ALA A 25 15.17 19.71 0.19
C ALA A 25 16.60 20.01 -0.27
N LYS A 26 17.46 20.50 0.63
CA LYS A 26 18.86 20.83 0.37
C LYS A 26 19.77 20.02 1.28
N ALA A 27 20.92 19.61 0.76
CA ALA A 27 22.01 19.01 1.54
C ALA A 27 23.37 19.51 1.02
N GLU A 28 24.30 19.79 1.93
CA GLU A 28 25.63 20.33 1.63
C GLU A 28 26.68 19.22 1.44
N SER A 29 26.29 17.96 1.60
CA SER A 29 27.16 16.79 1.40
C SER A 29 26.35 15.53 1.10
N GLY A 30 27.00 14.49 0.57
CA GLY A 30 26.38 13.18 0.36
C GLY A 30 25.93 12.53 1.68
N VAL A 31 26.64 12.74 2.78
CA VAL A 31 26.27 12.21 4.10
C VAL A 31 24.98 12.87 4.60
N GLN A 32 24.93 14.20 4.58
CA GLN A 32 23.71 14.93 4.96
C GLN A 32 22.52 14.59 4.06
N ALA A 33 22.76 14.35 2.76
CA ALA A 33 21.73 13.94 1.82
C ALA A 33 21.11 12.57 2.18
N LEU A 34 21.91 11.60 2.65
CA LEU A 34 21.41 10.33 3.16
C LEU A 34 20.54 10.51 4.40
N GLU A 35 20.96 11.36 5.37
CA GLU A 35 20.17 11.67 6.56
C GLU A 35 18.82 12.34 6.21
N VAL A 36 18.82 13.23 5.20
CA VAL A 36 17.58 13.85 4.70
C VAL A 36 16.65 12.78 4.12
N LEU A 37 17.15 11.84 3.33
CA LEU A 37 16.36 10.75 2.75
C LEU A 37 15.83 9.77 3.81
N GLU A 38 16.61 9.49 4.86
CA GLU A 38 16.12 8.67 5.98
C GLU A 38 14.97 9.32 6.73
N ARG A 39 14.99 10.65 6.88
CA ARG A 39 13.97 11.41 7.60
C ARG A 39 12.73 11.68 6.76
N GLU A 40 12.90 12.08 5.51
CA GLU A 40 11.84 12.57 4.63
C GLU A 40 11.29 11.47 3.70
N GLY A 41 12.02 10.36 3.54
CA GLY A 41 11.65 9.26 2.66
C GLY A 41 12.02 9.50 1.20
N GLU A 42 11.37 8.73 0.32
CA GLU A 42 11.61 8.73 -1.12
C GLU A 42 11.27 10.08 -1.77
N VAL A 43 12.16 10.53 -2.65
CA VAL A 43 11.95 11.73 -3.49
C VAL A 43 11.94 11.36 -4.97
N ALA A 44 11.17 12.09 -5.77
CA ALA A 44 11.07 11.83 -7.21
C ALA A 44 12.41 12.02 -7.93
N VAL A 45 13.15 13.10 -7.62
CA VAL A 45 14.39 13.46 -8.30
C VAL A 45 15.45 13.88 -7.29
N ILE A 46 16.67 13.37 -7.46
CA ILE A 46 17.87 13.85 -6.79
C ILE A 46 18.77 14.51 -7.83
N ILE A 47 19.24 15.72 -7.53
CA ILE A 47 20.33 16.39 -8.26
C ILE A 47 21.51 16.47 -7.33
N SER A 48 22.65 15.91 -7.73
CA SER A 48 23.88 15.93 -6.94
C SER A 48 25.04 16.49 -7.73
N ASP A 49 25.86 17.33 -7.12
CA ASP A 49 27.19 17.57 -7.62
C ASP A 49 28.03 16.29 -7.58
N GLN A 50 28.98 16.17 -8.51
CA GLN A 50 29.91 15.05 -8.56
C GLN A 50 31.07 15.19 -7.58
N ARG A 51 31.61 16.41 -7.42
CA ARG A 51 32.81 16.64 -6.64
C ARG A 51 32.46 17.23 -5.28
N MET A 52 32.18 16.40 -4.31
CA MET A 52 31.94 16.82 -2.94
C MET A 52 32.99 16.22 -2.01
N PRO A 53 33.33 16.91 -0.89
CA PRO A 53 34.20 16.36 0.16
C PRO A 53 33.63 15.04 0.71
N GLU A 54 34.46 14.13 1.14
CA GLU A 54 34.18 12.87 1.80
C GLU A 54 33.48 11.82 0.92
N MET A 55 32.52 12.21 0.07
CA MET A 55 31.73 11.29 -0.74
C MET A 55 31.42 11.91 -2.10
N LYS A 56 31.84 11.26 -3.20
CA LYS A 56 31.49 11.68 -4.55
C LYS A 56 29.99 11.54 -4.80
N GLY A 57 29.42 12.36 -5.72
CA GLY A 57 28.01 12.26 -6.11
C GLY A 57 27.61 10.88 -6.61
N THR A 58 28.44 10.25 -7.44
CA THR A 58 28.20 8.86 -7.90
C THR A 58 28.14 7.86 -6.75
N GLU A 59 29.01 7.98 -5.75
CA GLU A 59 29.00 7.10 -4.58
C GLU A 59 27.74 7.33 -3.73
N PHE A 60 27.38 8.58 -3.49
CA PHE A 60 26.14 8.94 -2.80
C PHE A 60 24.92 8.35 -3.51
N LEU A 61 24.78 8.59 -4.82
CA LEU A 61 23.65 8.13 -5.58
C LEU A 61 23.55 6.60 -5.61
N SER A 62 24.69 5.89 -5.71
CA SER A 62 24.67 4.42 -5.71
C SER A 62 24.13 3.85 -4.39
N LYS A 63 24.40 4.50 -3.25
CA LYS A 63 23.88 4.09 -1.94
C LYS A 63 22.35 4.26 -1.82
N THR A 64 21.76 5.14 -2.63
CA THR A 64 20.28 5.35 -2.61
C THR A 64 19.52 4.32 -3.46
N VAL A 65 20.16 3.60 -4.37
CA VAL A 65 19.50 2.68 -5.32
C VAL A 65 18.74 1.55 -4.61
N PRO A 66 19.32 0.84 -3.62
CA PRO A 66 18.62 -0.29 -2.99
C PRO A 66 17.36 0.12 -2.25
N GLN A 67 17.37 1.31 -1.64
CA GLN A 67 16.27 1.79 -0.80
C GLN A 67 15.21 2.57 -1.59
N PHE A 68 15.65 3.30 -2.62
CA PHE A 68 14.79 4.16 -3.44
C PHE A 68 14.98 3.86 -4.94
N PRO A 69 14.61 2.67 -5.43
CA PRO A 69 14.93 2.24 -6.79
C PRO A 69 14.29 3.13 -7.87
N ASN A 70 13.11 3.69 -7.65
CA ASN A 70 12.39 4.51 -8.62
C ASN A 70 12.87 5.96 -8.69
N THR A 71 13.61 6.45 -7.67
CA THR A 71 14.13 7.83 -7.64
C THR A 71 15.02 8.10 -8.86
N MET A 72 14.74 9.20 -9.56
CA MET A 72 15.55 9.65 -10.69
C MET A 72 16.78 10.42 -10.22
N ARG A 73 17.96 10.02 -10.65
CA ARG A 73 19.26 10.51 -10.18
C ARG A 73 19.96 11.28 -11.28
N ILE A 74 20.23 12.57 -11.03
CA ILE A 74 20.91 13.46 -11.97
C ILE A 74 22.22 13.94 -11.33
N ILE A 75 23.31 13.88 -12.11
CA ILE A 75 24.60 14.40 -11.69
C ILE A 75 24.90 15.70 -12.43
N LEU A 76 25.36 16.70 -11.68
CA LEU A 76 26.01 17.89 -12.21
C LEU A 76 27.52 17.70 -12.14
N THR A 77 28.26 17.93 -13.25
CA THR A 77 29.67 17.60 -13.34
C THR A 77 30.44 18.58 -14.19
N GLY A 78 31.75 18.74 -13.91
CA GLY A 78 32.68 19.39 -14.82
C GLY A 78 33.13 18.44 -15.96
N PHE A 79 33.77 18.98 -16.99
CA PHE A 79 34.21 18.23 -18.16
C PHE A 79 35.22 17.09 -17.89
N THR A 80 35.88 17.09 -16.72
CA THR A 80 37.00 16.17 -16.42
C THR A 80 36.56 14.85 -15.80
N ASP A 81 35.31 14.65 -15.43
CA ASP A 81 34.84 13.50 -14.65
C ASP A 81 33.95 12.53 -15.44
N ILE A 82 33.91 12.66 -16.76
CA ILE A 82 33.00 11.90 -17.63
C ILE A 82 33.30 10.40 -17.60
N GLU A 83 34.56 10.00 -17.46
CA GLU A 83 34.93 8.57 -17.45
C GLU A 83 34.35 7.82 -16.23
N ASP A 84 34.41 8.43 -15.03
CA ASP A 84 33.80 7.88 -13.80
C ASP A 84 32.27 7.77 -13.90
N LEU A 85 31.64 8.63 -14.73
CA LEU A 85 30.20 8.69 -14.91
C LEU A 85 29.66 7.63 -15.88
N VAL A 86 30.44 7.20 -16.86
CA VAL A 86 30.00 6.21 -17.87
C VAL A 86 29.64 4.90 -17.18
N GLU A 87 30.39 4.45 -16.20
CA GLU A 87 30.09 3.25 -15.44
C GLU A 87 28.79 3.38 -14.63
N ALA A 88 28.60 4.50 -13.95
CA ALA A 88 27.39 4.78 -13.15
C ALA A 88 26.12 4.88 -14.01
N ILE A 89 26.25 5.39 -15.24
CA ILE A 89 25.13 5.44 -16.20
C ILE A 89 24.83 4.05 -16.75
N ASN A 90 25.85 3.31 -17.16
CA ASN A 90 25.68 1.97 -17.74
C ASN A 90 25.14 0.96 -16.73
N SER A 91 25.42 1.14 -15.44
CA SER A 91 24.85 0.33 -14.36
C SER A 91 23.43 0.77 -13.93
N GLY A 92 22.85 1.78 -14.59
CA GLY A 92 21.49 2.29 -14.29
C GLY A 92 21.37 3.08 -12.98
N GLN A 93 22.49 3.44 -12.37
CA GLN A 93 22.50 4.20 -11.10
C GLN A 93 22.23 5.70 -11.30
N VAL A 94 22.47 6.22 -12.49
CA VAL A 94 22.29 7.63 -12.87
C VAL A 94 21.38 7.73 -14.10
N TYR A 95 20.31 8.51 -13.97
CA TYR A 95 19.38 8.78 -15.07
C TYR A 95 20.00 9.67 -16.14
N LYS A 96 20.69 10.73 -15.71
CA LYS A 96 21.37 11.66 -16.62
C LYS A 96 22.47 12.44 -15.89
N TYR A 97 23.52 12.81 -16.64
CA TYR A 97 24.46 13.83 -16.21
C TYR A 97 24.28 15.13 -17.01
N ILE A 98 24.67 16.24 -16.40
CA ILE A 98 24.62 17.57 -16.99
C ILE A 98 25.96 18.27 -16.68
N THR A 99 26.60 18.82 -17.70
CA THR A 99 27.88 19.51 -17.55
C THR A 99 27.69 20.94 -17.03
N LYS A 100 28.55 21.34 -16.10
CA LYS A 100 28.65 22.73 -15.64
C LYS A 100 29.52 23.55 -16.63
N PRO A 101 29.13 24.81 -16.97
CA PRO A 101 27.93 25.51 -16.54
C PRO A 101 26.69 25.01 -17.26
N TRP A 102 25.58 24.87 -16.57
CA TRP A 102 24.30 24.40 -17.12
C TRP A 102 23.34 25.52 -17.43
N ASP A 103 22.50 25.34 -18.44
CA ASP A 103 21.38 26.23 -18.75
C ASP A 103 20.16 25.91 -17.87
N PRO A 104 19.56 26.90 -17.16
CA PRO A 104 18.43 26.67 -16.28
C PRO A 104 17.19 26.08 -16.99
N THR A 105 16.97 26.43 -18.26
CA THR A 105 15.82 25.93 -19.04
C THR A 105 16.03 24.48 -19.44
N GLU A 106 17.25 24.15 -19.86
CA GLU A 106 17.62 22.77 -20.19
C GLU A 106 17.53 21.86 -18.95
N LEU A 107 18.09 22.31 -17.81
CA LEU A 107 18.04 21.58 -16.55
C LEU A 107 16.59 21.37 -16.10
N LYS A 108 15.73 22.39 -16.16
CA LYS A 108 14.30 22.25 -15.86
C LYS A 108 13.62 21.21 -16.73
N GLY A 109 13.88 21.21 -18.03
CA GLY A 109 13.31 20.24 -18.96
C GLY A 109 13.76 18.80 -18.65
N VAL A 110 15.00 18.61 -18.18
CA VAL A 110 15.49 17.27 -17.76
C VAL A 110 14.81 16.82 -16.47
N VAL A 111 14.71 17.69 -15.47
CA VAL A 111 14.08 17.40 -14.19
C VAL A 111 12.60 17.07 -14.35
N GLN A 112 11.90 17.82 -15.20
CA GLN A 112 10.48 17.57 -15.49
C GLN A 112 10.28 16.16 -16.07
N ARG A 113 11.04 15.78 -17.11
CA ARG A 113 10.98 14.43 -17.69
C ARG A 113 11.38 13.34 -16.68
N ALA A 114 12.35 13.62 -15.82
CA ALA A 114 12.74 12.71 -14.76
C ALA A 114 11.61 12.49 -13.74
N SER A 115 10.92 13.56 -13.35
CA SER A 115 9.76 13.47 -12.46
C SER A 115 8.60 12.67 -13.07
N GLU A 116 8.29 12.92 -14.33
CA GLU A 116 7.28 12.15 -15.08
C GLU A 116 7.63 10.65 -15.16
N THR A 117 8.91 10.35 -15.41
CA THR A 117 9.40 8.97 -15.43
C THR A 117 9.28 8.31 -14.05
N TYR A 118 9.60 9.03 -12.98
CA TYR A 118 9.44 8.54 -11.61
C TYR A 118 7.99 8.19 -11.29
N GLU A 119 7.05 9.05 -11.65
CA GLU A 119 5.62 8.81 -11.41
C GLU A 119 5.15 7.52 -12.09
N VAL A 120 5.51 7.33 -13.37
CA VAL A 120 5.16 6.11 -14.11
C VAL A 120 5.78 4.85 -13.49
N LEU A 121 7.06 4.91 -13.09
CA LEU A 121 7.74 3.77 -12.47
C LEU A 121 7.16 3.45 -11.10
N LYS A 122 6.83 4.46 -10.31
CA LYS A 122 6.22 4.31 -8.99
C LYS A 122 4.84 3.66 -9.10
N GLU A 123 3.99 4.17 -9.98
CA GLU A 123 2.66 3.60 -10.23
C GLU A 123 2.75 2.12 -10.61
N ARG A 124 3.62 1.77 -11.57
CA ARG A 124 3.84 0.37 -11.97
C ARG A 124 4.35 -0.51 -10.83
N THR A 125 5.24 0.01 -10.00
CA THR A 125 5.77 -0.75 -8.85
C THR A 125 4.68 -0.99 -7.81
N GLU A 126 3.82 -0.02 -7.56
CA GLU A 126 2.68 -0.14 -6.66
C GLU A 126 1.63 -1.11 -7.19
N GLU A 127 1.33 -1.08 -8.51
CA GLU A 127 0.44 -2.05 -9.16
C GLU A 127 0.98 -3.48 -9.06
N LEU A 128 2.28 -3.68 -9.31
CA LEU A 128 2.90 -5.00 -9.19
C LEU A 128 2.82 -5.53 -7.76
N LYS A 129 3.17 -4.72 -6.75
CA LYS A 129 3.06 -5.09 -5.34
C LYS A 129 1.63 -5.46 -4.96
N ARG A 130 0.64 -4.68 -5.43
CA ARG A 130 -0.78 -4.97 -5.22
C ARG A 130 -1.18 -6.30 -5.85
N SER A 131 -0.75 -6.55 -7.08
CA SER A 131 -1.02 -7.81 -7.78
C SER A 131 -0.39 -9.01 -7.06
N GLU A 132 0.86 -8.90 -6.62
CA GLU A 132 1.55 -9.94 -5.84
C GLU A 132 0.84 -10.24 -4.52
N SER A 133 0.40 -9.20 -3.80
CA SER A 133 -0.36 -9.33 -2.55
C SER A 133 -1.69 -10.05 -2.79
N ASN A 134 -2.45 -9.65 -3.82
CA ASN A 134 -3.69 -10.29 -4.20
C ASN A 134 -3.50 -11.79 -4.53
N MET A 135 -2.46 -12.13 -5.29
CA MET A 135 -2.12 -13.52 -5.61
C MET A 135 -1.72 -14.32 -4.37
N ALA A 136 -0.97 -13.72 -3.46
CA ALA A 136 -0.58 -14.36 -2.20
C ALA A 136 -1.80 -14.67 -1.33
N LEU A 137 -2.76 -13.75 -1.22
CA LEU A 137 -4.02 -13.94 -0.51
C LEU A 137 -4.82 -15.11 -1.10
N LEU A 138 -5.08 -15.09 -2.42
CA LEU A 138 -5.85 -16.14 -3.08
C LEU A 138 -5.18 -17.52 -2.95
N SER A 139 -3.86 -17.57 -3.12
CA SER A 139 -3.08 -18.80 -2.92
C SER A 139 -3.14 -19.28 -1.47
N GLY A 140 -3.15 -18.35 -0.51
CA GLY A 140 -3.30 -18.63 0.93
C GLY A 140 -4.65 -19.30 1.24
N ILE A 141 -5.74 -18.78 0.68
CA ILE A 141 -7.10 -19.35 0.82
C ILE A 141 -7.14 -20.79 0.31
N VAL A 142 -6.61 -21.03 -0.90
CA VAL A 142 -6.57 -22.39 -1.49
C VAL A 142 -5.72 -23.35 -0.64
N ARG A 143 -4.56 -22.90 -0.17
CA ARG A 143 -3.69 -23.70 0.70
C ARG A 143 -4.37 -24.04 2.02
N THR A 144 -5.08 -23.08 2.64
CA THR A 144 -5.86 -23.34 3.87
C THR A 144 -6.90 -24.41 3.64
N ALA A 145 -7.63 -24.36 2.51
CA ALA A 145 -8.59 -25.40 2.16
C ALA A 145 -7.97 -26.81 2.02
N GLN A 146 -6.74 -26.89 1.50
CA GLN A 146 -6.03 -28.16 1.30
C GLN A 146 -5.43 -28.73 2.58
N THR A 147 -5.09 -27.88 3.56
CA THR A 147 -4.36 -28.31 4.77
C THR A 147 -5.24 -28.41 6.01
N SER A 148 -6.42 -27.80 6.02
CA SER A 148 -7.34 -27.85 7.14
C SER A 148 -8.12 -29.17 7.15
N SER A 149 -8.36 -29.70 8.34
CA SER A 149 -9.06 -30.98 8.53
C SER A 149 -10.57 -30.89 8.24
N ASN A 150 -11.17 -29.74 8.48
CA ASN A 150 -12.58 -29.44 8.26
C ASN A 150 -12.80 -27.93 8.14
N ARG A 151 -14.05 -27.53 7.86
CA ARG A 151 -14.45 -26.12 7.70
C ARG A 151 -14.13 -25.26 8.90
N VAL A 152 -14.44 -25.73 10.10
CA VAL A 152 -14.25 -24.97 11.35
C VAL A 152 -12.78 -24.70 11.61
N ALA A 153 -11.91 -25.68 11.38
CA ALA A 153 -10.46 -25.53 11.55
C ALA A 153 -9.82 -24.51 10.57
N ALA A 154 -10.50 -24.19 9.48
CA ALA A 154 -10.01 -23.24 8.48
C ALA A 154 -10.39 -21.77 8.78
N LEU A 155 -11.43 -21.53 9.58
CA LEU A 155 -12.07 -20.22 9.70
C LEU A 155 -11.12 -19.13 10.20
N ASP A 156 -10.34 -19.40 11.28
CA ASP A 156 -9.40 -18.41 11.83
C ASP A 156 -8.30 -18.06 10.83
N ALA A 157 -7.75 -19.05 10.12
CA ALA A 157 -6.72 -18.83 9.13
C ALA A 157 -7.24 -18.02 7.93
N LEU A 158 -8.48 -18.27 7.49
CA LEU A 158 -9.13 -17.52 6.44
C LEU A 158 -9.44 -16.07 6.89
N ALA A 159 -10.00 -15.90 8.11
CA ALA A 159 -10.26 -14.57 8.67
C ALA A 159 -8.98 -13.76 8.82
N MET A 160 -7.89 -14.38 9.29
CA MET A 160 -6.56 -13.75 9.41
C MET A 160 -6.01 -13.31 8.04
N ALA A 161 -6.06 -14.17 7.03
CA ALA A 161 -5.56 -13.86 5.70
C ALA A 161 -6.31 -12.67 5.08
N VAL A 162 -7.64 -12.65 5.18
CA VAL A 162 -8.47 -11.55 4.67
C VAL A 162 -8.27 -10.30 5.51
N GLY A 163 -8.36 -10.41 6.83
CA GLY A 163 -8.24 -9.26 7.74
C GLY A 163 -6.90 -8.53 7.59
N GLY A 164 -5.81 -9.28 7.44
CA GLY A 164 -4.47 -8.72 7.19
C GLY A 164 -4.38 -7.98 5.86
N GLU A 165 -4.90 -8.56 4.77
CA GLU A 165 -4.88 -7.93 3.45
C GLU A 165 -5.73 -6.66 3.39
N PHE A 166 -6.91 -6.67 3.97
CA PHE A 166 -7.80 -5.52 3.98
C PHE A 166 -7.46 -4.48 5.05
N GLY A 167 -6.48 -4.75 5.93
CA GLY A 167 -6.04 -3.84 6.98
C GLY A 167 -7.17 -3.46 7.93
N VAL A 168 -7.98 -4.45 8.33
CA VAL A 168 -9.13 -4.24 9.20
C VAL A 168 -8.73 -4.24 10.67
N ASP A 169 -9.52 -3.57 11.51
CA ASP A 169 -9.43 -3.65 12.96
C ASP A 169 -10.13 -4.91 13.51
N GLY A 170 -11.08 -5.47 12.75
CA GLY A 170 -11.74 -6.74 13.03
C GLY A 170 -12.21 -7.46 11.77
N CYS A 171 -12.01 -8.79 11.72
CA CYS A 171 -12.57 -9.65 10.68
C CYS A 171 -13.22 -10.86 11.32
N ILE A 172 -14.45 -11.19 10.92
CA ILE A 172 -15.18 -12.38 11.34
C ILE A 172 -15.63 -13.11 10.09
N LEU A 173 -15.23 -14.38 9.96
CA LEU A 173 -15.79 -15.31 8.99
C LEU A 173 -16.63 -16.33 9.73
N GLN A 174 -17.95 -16.29 9.56
CA GLN A 174 -18.88 -17.12 10.32
C GLN A 174 -19.73 -17.98 9.39
N LEU A 175 -19.78 -19.27 9.69
CA LEU A 175 -20.63 -20.21 8.93
C LEU A 175 -22.11 -19.91 9.12
N VAL A 176 -22.87 -20.17 8.07
CA VAL A 176 -24.35 -20.08 8.09
C VAL A 176 -24.92 -21.46 7.87
N THR A 177 -25.84 -21.86 8.74
CA THR A 177 -26.59 -23.12 8.66
C THR A 177 -28.08 -22.84 8.67
N ASP A 178 -28.90 -23.87 8.51
CA ASP A 178 -30.37 -23.76 8.62
C ASP A 178 -30.81 -23.26 10.03
N ALA A 179 -29.98 -23.46 11.04
CA ALA A 179 -30.23 -22.99 12.40
C ALA A 179 -29.79 -21.53 12.64
N GLY A 180 -29.14 -20.87 11.67
CA GLY A 180 -28.59 -19.53 11.75
C GLY A 180 -27.07 -19.48 11.72
N LEU A 181 -26.49 -18.46 12.32
CA LEU A 181 -25.03 -18.32 12.44
C LEU A 181 -24.44 -19.39 13.38
N ASP A 182 -23.33 -20.02 12.95
CA ASP A 182 -22.68 -21.12 13.65
C ASP A 182 -21.21 -20.78 13.96
N ALA A 183 -20.28 -21.71 13.81
CA ALA A 183 -18.86 -21.51 14.10
C ALA A 183 -18.27 -20.32 13.36
N ALA A 184 -17.43 -19.56 14.06
CA ALA A 184 -16.76 -18.37 13.54
C ALA A 184 -15.24 -18.48 13.70
N GLY A 185 -14.51 -18.00 12.69
CA GLY A 185 -13.10 -17.62 12.82
C GLY A 185 -12.97 -16.11 12.92
N THR A 186 -12.01 -15.65 13.70
CA THR A 186 -11.85 -14.23 13.99
C THR A 186 -10.41 -13.76 13.80
N TYR A 187 -10.25 -12.50 13.41
CA TYR A 187 -8.96 -11.82 13.36
C TYR A 187 -9.10 -10.39 13.88
N SER A 188 -8.19 -10.01 14.76
CA SER A 188 -8.00 -8.63 15.18
C SER A 188 -6.52 -8.39 15.53
N PRO A 189 -5.89 -7.29 15.08
CA PRO A 189 -4.48 -7.02 15.35
C PRO A 189 -4.20 -6.57 16.78
N GLN A 190 -5.19 -6.03 17.51
CA GLN A 190 -4.96 -5.33 18.78
C GLN A 190 -5.69 -5.91 19.97
N THR A 191 -6.91 -6.40 19.82
CA THR A 191 -7.76 -6.84 20.95
C THR A 191 -8.61 -8.06 20.57
N PRO A 192 -9.02 -8.91 21.52
CA PRO A 192 -10.02 -9.93 21.24
C PRO A 192 -11.28 -9.28 20.67
N LEU A 193 -11.77 -9.83 19.57
CA LEU A 193 -12.94 -9.34 18.86
C LEU A 193 -14.21 -9.94 19.48
N ASP A 194 -15.15 -9.09 19.86
CA ASP A 194 -16.48 -9.52 20.29
C ASP A 194 -17.35 -9.84 19.06
N ASN A 195 -17.95 -11.01 19.03
CA ASN A 195 -18.82 -11.42 17.92
C ASN A 195 -20.28 -11.10 18.25
N TRP A 196 -20.80 -10.07 17.61
CA TRP A 196 -22.17 -9.58 17.75
C TRP A 196 -22.99 -9.68 16.46
N LEU A 197 -22.51 -10.46 15.47
CA LEU A 197 -23.11 -10.54 14.13
C LEU A 197 -24.56 -11.09 14.16
N ASP A 198 -24.91 -11.90 15.14
CA ASP A 198 -26.24 -12.44 15.33
C ASP A 198 -27.34 -11.37 15.59
N ARG A 199 -26.93 -10.20 16.08
CA ARG A 199 -27.84 -9.08 16.45
C ARG A 199 -27.79 -7.92 15.47
N ASP A 200 -26.94 -8.01 14.45
CA ASP A 200 -26.68 -6.90 13.55
C ASP A 200 -27.63 -6.92 12.32
N PRO A 201 -28.39 -5.83 12.08
CA PRO A 201 -29.33 -5.76 10.98
C PRO A 201 -28.64 -5.83 9.60
N ILE A 202 -27.42 -5.28 9.46
CA ILE A 202 -26.66 -5.35 8.20
C ILE A 202 -26.32 -6.80 7.88
N VAL A 203 -25.96 -7.59 8.90
CA VAL A 203 -25.67 -9.02 8.74
C VAL A 203 -26.94 -9.78 8.36
N GLN A 204 -28.07 -9.51 9.00
CA GLN A 204 -29.34 -10.16 8.68
C GLN A 204 -29.78 -9.84 7.25
N GLU A 205 -29.70 -8.59 6.82
CA GLU A 205 -29.98 -8.22 5.44
C GLU A 205 -29.02 -8.89 4.43
N ALA A 206 -27.72 -8.99 4.76
CA ALA A 206 -26.74 -9.65 3.89
C ALA A 206 -27.03 -11.15 3.74
N ILE A 207 -27.50 -11.82 4.79
CA ILE A 207 -27.91 -13.22 4.79
C ILE A 207 -29.19 -13.41 3.93
N GLU A 208 -30.20 -12.60 4.17
CA GLU A 208 -31.51 -12.70 3.50
C GLU A 208 -31.41 -12.43 2.00
N LEU A 209 -30.74 -11.34 1.65
CA LEU A 209 -30.64 -10.87 0.26
C LEU A 209 -29.46 -11.47 -0.50
N LYS A 210 -28.53 -12.15 0.18
CA LYS A 210 -27.28 -12.71 -0.39
C LYS A 210 -26.49 -11.67 -1.20
N THR A 211 -26.50 -10.43 -0.72
CA THR A 211 -25.81 -9.30 -1.34
C THR A 211 -25.00 -8.55 -0.28
N ILE A 212 -23.91 -7.91 -0.73
CA ILE A 212 -23.08 -7.09 0.14
C ILE A 212 -23.93 -6.01 0.82
N ARG A 213 -23.62 -5.77 2.09
CA ARG A 213 -24.17 -4.68 2.88
C ARG A 213 -23.05 -3.93 3.58
N CYS A 214 -23.21 -2.63 3.76
CA CYS A 214 -22.21 -1.82 4.44
C CYS A 214 -22.83 -0.63 5.17
N ALA A 215 -22.20 -0.27 6.28
CA ALA A 215 -22.25 1.05 6.88
C ALA A 215 -20.92 1.76 6.63
N ILE A 216 -20.93 2.80 5.80
CA ILE A 216 -19.71 3.56 5.46
C ILE A 216 -19.23 4.36 6.67
N ASP A 217 -20.14 4.96 7.41
CA ASP A 217 -19.89 5.55 8.74
C ASP A 217 -21.06 5.22 9.67
N ALA A 218 -20.85 4.26 10.56
CA ALA A 218 -21.85 3.78 11.50
C ALA A 218 -22.38 4.87 12.44
N THR A 219 -21.65 5.97 12.64
CA THR A 219 -22.11 7.08 13.50
C THR A 219 -23.16 7.95 12.84
N THR A 220 -23.23 7.93 11.52
CA THR A 220 -24.19 8.72 10.72
C THR A 220 -25.26 7.88 10.04
N ASP A 221 -25.07 6.57 10.01
CA ASP A 221 -26.01 5.62 9.40
C ASP A 221 -27.20 5.42 10.35
N THR A 222 -28.40 5.77 9.87
CA THR A 222 -29.64 5.72 10.66
C THR A 222 -30.06 4.30 11.09
N ASN A 223 -29.57 3.26 10.40
CA ASN A 223 -29.89 1.88 10.72
C ASN A 223 -29.06 1.31 11.86
N VAL A 224 -27.85 1.85 12.08
CA VAL A 224 -26.88 1.25 13.03
C VAL A 224 -26.33 2.22 14.08
N SER A 225 -26.48 3.53 13.91
CA SER A 225 -25.86 4.55 14.77
C SER A 225 -26.26 4.45 16.27
N GLU A 226 -27.46 3.97 16.54
CA GLU A 226 -27.99 3.81 17.92
C GLU A 226 -27.72 2.41 18.50
N LEU A 227 -27.16 1.48 17.74
CA LEU A 227 -26.96 0.11 18.17
C LEU A 227 -25.80 0.02 19.20
N PRO A 228 -26.03 -0.61 20.39
CA PRO A 228 -25.05 -0.63 21.46
C PRO A 228 -23.72 -1.29 21.08
N HIS A 229 -23.72 -2.28 20.22
CA HIS A 229 -22.50 -3.00 19.81
C HIS A 229 -21.57 -2.13 18.94
N TYR A 230 -22.08 -1.22 18.08
CA TYR A 230 -21.23 -0.25 17.36
C TYR A 230 -20.62 0.78 18.30
N GLN A 231 -21.39 1.25 19.29
CA GLN A 231 -20.90 2.21 20.28
C GLN A 231 -19.84 1.59 21.21
N ALA A 232 -20.04 0.33 21.61
CA ALA A 232 -19.12 -0.38 22.50
C ALA A 232 -17.84 -0.84 21.79
N SER A 233 -17.92 -1.29 20.54
CA SER A 233 -16.77 -1.77 19.77
C SER A 233 -15.94 -0.65 19.16
N GLY A 234 -16.49 0.54 18.99
CA GLY A 234 -15.84 1.66 18.30
C GLY A 234 -15.77 1.48 16.78
N VAL A 235 -16.49 0.50 16.22
CA VAL A 235 -16.56 0.25 14.77
C VAL A 235 -17.28 1.40 14.09
N ARG A 236 -16.60 2.02 13.12
CA ARG A 236 -17.15 3.13 12.34
C ARG A 236 -17.45 2.77 10.88
N SER A 237 -16.76 1.81 10.31
CA SER A 237 -17.08 1.27 9.00
C SER A 237 -17.23 -0.24 9.11
N HIS A 238 -18.32 -0.77 8.58
CA HIS A 238 -18.65 -2.18 8.62
C HIS A 238 -19.11 -2.64 7.23
N VAL A 239 -18.50 -3.71 6.75
CA VAL A 239 -18.87 -4.35 5.48
C VAL A 239 -19.15 -5.82 5.73
N VAL A 240 -20.27 -6.29 5.25
CA VAL A 240 -20.68 -7.69 5.33
C VAL A 240 -20.81 -8.24 3.91
N MET A 241 -19.99 -9.23 3.59
CA MET A 241 -19.96 -9.92 2.32
C MET A 241 -20.49 -11.34 2.51
N PRO A 242 -21.61 -11.73 1.85
CA PRO A 242 -22.09 -13.10 1.85
C PRO A 242 -21.17 -14.00 1.02
N VAL A 243 -20.86 -15.17 1.57
CA VAL A 243 -20.02 -16.21 0.96
C VAL A 243 -20.96 -17.27 0.38
N VAL A 244 -21.20 -17.20 -0.94
CA VAL A 244 -22.21 -18.00 -1.63
C VAL A 244 -21.57 -18.97 -2.63
N PHE A 245 -21.96 -20.22 -2.59
CA PHE A 245 -21.59 -21.26 -3.56
C PHE A 245 -22.83 -21.93 -4.14
N GLN A 246 -22.98 -21.92 -5.48
CA GLN A 246 -24.14 -22.50 -6.17
C GLN A 246 -25.48 -22.09 -5.55
N GLU A 247 -25.69 -20.79 -5.35
CA GLU A 247 -26.87 -20.17 -4.71
C GLU A 247 -27.05 -20.48 -3.22
N GLN A 248 -26.26 -21.38 -2.64
CA GLN A 248 -26.26 -21.66 -1.21
C GLN A 248 -25.35 -20.68 -0.46
N LEU A 249 -25.89 -20.03 0.55
CA LEU A 249 -25.10 -19.22 1.49
C LEU A 249 -24.37 -20.17 2.46
N LEU A 250 -23.04 -20.13 2.47
CA LEU A 250 -22.19 -20.97 3.31
C LEU A 250 -21.65 -20.24 4.53
N ALA A 251 -21.38 -18.94 4.40
CA ALA A 251 -20.85 -18.11 5.46
C ALA A 251 -21.14 -16.63 5.21
N VAL A 252 -20.87 -15.80 6.22
CA VAL A 252 -20.75 -14.35 6.10
C VAL A 252 -19.36 -13.92 6.49
N LEU A 253 -18.79 -12.97 5.75
CA LEU A 253 -17.52 -12.35 6.00
C LEU A 253 -17.76 -10.90 6.42
N SER A 254 -17.45 -10.56 7.67
CA SER A 254 -17.58 -9.24 8.27
C SER A 254 -16.21 -8.59 8.35
N LEU A 255 -16.07 -7.38 7.81
CA LEU A 255 -14.89 -6.54 7.86
C LEU A 255 -15.22 -5.25 8.61
N GLN A 256 -14.44 -4.93 9.63
CA GLN A 256 -14.71 -3.86 10.58
C GLN A 256 -13.53 -2.91 10.75
N TRP A 257 -13.77 -1.61 10.65
CA TRP A 257 -12.75 -0.56 10.86
C TRP A 257 -13.22 0.47 11.88
N GLN A 258 -12.30 0.99 12.65
CA GLN A 258 -12.52 2.11 13.59
C GLN A 258 -12.51 3.48 12.91
N GLN A 259 -12.24 3.53 11.60
CA GLN A 259 -12.32 4.73 10.78
C GLN A 259 -13.40 4.58 9.70
N PRO A 260 -14.07 5.66 9.27
CA PRO A 260 -15.10 5.60 8.24
C PRO A 260 -14.50 5.49 6.84
N GLY A 261 -15.29 4.97 5.89
CA GLY A 261 -15.00 5.05 4.46
C GLY A 261 -13.79 4.26 3.97
N GLN A 262 -13.43 3.15 4.62
CA GLN A 262 -12.19 2.42 4.33
C GLN A 262 -12.23 1.53 3.08
N LEU A 263 -13.41 1.10 2.64
CA LEU A 263 -13.53 0.25 1.46
C LEU A 263 -13.71 1.12 0.20
N GLN A 264 -12.67 1.15 -0.64
CA GLN A 264 -12.67 1.80 -1.95
C GLN A 264 -13.18 0.85 -3.03
N GLU A 265 -13.58 1.38 -4.19
CA GLU A 265 -14.22 0.63 -5.28
C GLU A 265 -13.32 -0.49 -5.84
N ASP A 266 -12.03 -0.24 -6.00
CA ASP A 266 -11.05 -1.23 -6.47
C ASP A 266 -10.87 -2.40 -5.49
N ARG A 267 -11.02 -2.16 -4.19
CA ARG A 267 -10.97 -3.19 -3.16
C ARG A 267 -12.25 -4.00 -3.05
N LEU A 268 -13.37 -3.45 -3.51
CA LEU A 268 -14.64 -4.15 -3.56
C LEU A 268 -14.60 -5.34 -4.55
N GLU A 269 -13.97 -5.16 -5.71
CA GLU A 269 -13.79 -6.24 -6.69
C GLU A 269 -12.94 -7.38 -6.10
N LEU A 270 -11.85 -7.04 -5.41
CA LEU A 270 -11.03 -8.03 -4.71
C LEU A 270 -11.84 -8.77 -3.65
N LEU A 271 -12.66 -8.05 -2.86
CA LEU A 271 -13.49 -8.66 -1.81
C LEU A 271 -14.49 -9.66 -2.39
N HIS A 272 -15.10 -9.35 -3.54
CA HIS A 272 -15.97 -10.30 -4.24
C HIS A 272 -15.22 -11.55 -4.67
N LEU A 273 -14.03 -11.40 -5.26
CA LEU A 273 -13.19 -12.52 -5.66
C LEU A 273 -12.77 -13.38 -4.45
N VAL A 274 -12.38 -12.74 -3.36
CA VAL A 274 -12.03 -13.40 -2.09
C VAL A 274 -13.23 -14.20 -1.55
N ALA A 275 -14.41 -13.61 -1.52
CA ALA A 275 -15.61 -14.32 -1.07
C ALA A 275 -15.93 -15.56 -1.94
N GLN A 276 -15.76 -15.47 -3.27
CA GLN A 276 -15.91 -16.61 -4.17
C GLN A 276 -14.86 -17.70 -3.89
N GLN A 277 -13.61 -17.34 -3.66
CA GLN A 277 -12.56 -18.32 -3.34
C GLN A 277 -12.79 -18.97 -1.97
N ILE A 278 -13.23 -18.22 -0.96
CA ILE A 278 -13.62 -18.77 0.35
C ILE A 278 -14.83 -19.71 0.19
N ALA A 279 -15.80 -19.35 -0.64
CA ALA A 279 -16.97 -20.23 -0.91
C ALA A 279 -16.53 -21.57 -1.50
N LEU A 280 -15.66 -21.56 -2.51
CA LEU A 280 -15.06 -22.77 -3.09
C LEU A 280 -14.27 -23.59 -2.04
N ALA A 281 -13.47 -22.89 -1.24
CA ALA A 281 -12.68 -23.50 -0.18
C ALA A 281 -13.56 -24.22 0.85
N ILE A 282 -14.59 -23.54 1.39
CA ILE A 282 -15.53 -24.08 2.35
C ILE A 282 -16.35 -25.24 1.74
N ALA A 283 -16.80 -25.11 0.48
CA ALA A 283 -17.56 -26.16 -0.20
C ALA A 283 -16.74 -27.44 -0.43
N ALA A 284 -15.43 -27.31 -0.65
CA ALA A 284 -14.53 -28.43 -0.89
C ALA A 284 -14.09 -29.17 0.39
N MET A 285 -14.23 -28.54 1.56
CA MET A 285 -13.85 -29.13 2.85
C MET A 285 -14.99 -29.98 3.45
N PRO A 286 -14.66 -31.04 4.20
CA PRO A 286 -15.67 -31.76 4.98
C PRO A 286 -16.30 -30.85 6.04
N ALA A 287 -17.52 -31.20 6.40
CA ALA A 287 -18.28 -30.48 7.41
C ALA A 287 -17.63 -30.56 8.80
#